data_3150db42f2d2b6fbf17abb3e7639319b
#
_entry.id   3150db42f2d2b6fbf17abb3e7639319b
#
_cell.length_a   1.000
_cell.length_b   1.000
_cell.length_c   1.000
_cell.angle_alpha   90.00
_cell.angle_beta   90.00
_cell.angle_gamma   90.00
#
_symmetry.space_group_name_H-M   'P 1'
#
loop_
_entity.id
_entity.type
_entity.pdbx_description
1 polymer ?
#
loop_
_entity_poly.entity_id
_entity_poly.type
_entity_poly.pdbx_seq_one_letter_code
_entity_poly.pdbx_strand_id
1 'polypeptide(L)'
;MNNALLDAILTEKPDVCFFDSGMGESFNKRTLAKIKEKSPTLTIYICGDDSWNFDHESKHFAPYFSWIVTCYSGAVGRYRALGYTRVVSWQSGANTDILKPLRVPKDIDVSFLGTWGPPRGKTVDDLRKAGINVVVRGNGWPGGGVSLEEWNNIISRSKISLCLNQAPFYLNWRSIARL
;
A
#
# COMPACT_ATOMS: atom_id res chain seq x y z
N MET A 1 8.11 11.10 19.79
CA MET A 1 6.98 10.47 19.09
C MET A 1 6.35 9.33 19.89
N ASN A 2 7.06 8.30 20.31
CA ASN A 2 6.49 7.14 21.00
C ASN A 2 5.84 7.44 22.37
N ASN A 3 6.37 8.38 23.17
CA ASN A 3 5.72 8.80 24.44
C ASN A 3 4.45 9.60 24.16
N ALA A 4 4.47 10.51 23.19
CA ALA A 4 3.29 11.29 22.82
C ALA A 4 2.14 10.39 22.31
N LEU A 5 2.44 9.30 21.58
CA LEU A 5 1.43 8.33 21.16
C LEU A 5 0.79 7.62 22.37
N LEU A 6 1.61 7.16 23.33
CA LEU A 6 1.11 6.52 24.54
C LEU A 6 0.24 7.49 25.35
N ASP A 7 0.74 8.70 25.55
CA ASP A 7 0.05 9.73 26.33
C ASP A 7 -1.29 10.10 25.66
N ALA A 8 -1.32 10.26 24.33
CA ALA A 8 -2.54 10.53 23.59
C ALA A 8 -3.58 9.43 23.77
N ILE A 9 -3.19 8.14 23.60
CA ILE A 9 -4.11 7.02 23.76
C ILE A 9 -4.64 6.93 25.22
N LEU A 10 -3.78 7.16 26.21
CA LEU A 10 -4.20 7.12 27.62
C LEU A 10 -5.08 8.30 28.03
N THR A 11 -4.91 9.46 27.39
CA THR A 11 -5.67 10.69 27.67
C THR A 11 -7.01 10.69 26.93
N GLU A 12 -6.96 10.48 25.61
CA GLU A 12 -8.14 10.55 24.73
C GLU A 12 -9.03 9.30 24.81
N LYS A 13 -8.45 8.16 25.21
CA LYS A 13 -9.11 6.86 25.39
C LYS A 13 -9.98 6.48 24.17
N PRO A 14 -9.43 6.47 22.94
CA PRO A 14 -10.21 6.10 21.77
C PRO A 14 -10.69 4.65 21.87
N ASP A 15 -11.87 4.34 21.36
CA ASP A 15 -12.38 2.98 21.28
C ASP A 15 -11.52 2.12 20.34
N VAL A 16 -11.07 2.72 19.22
CA VAL A 16 -10.29 2.04 18.17
C VAL A 16 -9.13 2.92 17.74
N CYS A 17 -7.97 2.30 17.54
CA CYS A 17 -6.78 2.94 16.97
C CYS A 17 -6.22 2.11 15.81
N PHE A 18 -6.05 2.75 14.65
CA PHE A 18 -5.45 2.15 13.47
C PHE A 18 -3.97 2.49 13.37
N PHE A 19 -3.16 1.49 13.04
CA PHE A 19 -1.72 1.59 12.86
C PHE A 19 -1.36 1.08 11.47
N ASP A 20 -0.80 1.96 10.63
CA ASP A 20 -0.36 1.60 9.29
C ASP A 20 1.10 1.13 9.31
N SER A 21 1.39 -0.02 8.68
CA SER A 21 2.74 -0.59 8.56
C SER A 21 3.70 0.28 7.73
N GLY A 22 3.19 1.14 6.87
CA GLY A 22 4.00 2.12 6.13
C GLY A 22 4.77 3.10 7.02
N MET A 23 4.46 3.10 8.32
CA MET A 23 5.14 3.88 9.36
C MET A 23 6.13 3.03 10.21
N GLY A 24 6.55 1.86 9.74
CA GLY A 24 7.17 0.77 10.48
C GLY A 24 8.30 1.13 11.45
N GLU A 25 9.25 1.97 11.07
CA GLU A 25 10.31 2.44 12.00
C GLU A 25 9.79 3.44 13.05
N SER A 26 8.55 3.90 12.90
CA SER A 26 7.95 4.92 13.77
C SER A 26 7.43 4.38 15.09
N PHE A 27 7.18 3.06 15.20
CA PHE A 27 6.59 2.44 16.39
C PHE A 27 7.61 1.66 17.20
N ASN A 28 7.77 2.05 18.46
CA ASN A 28 8.59 1.29 19.41
C ASN A 28 7.74 0.16 20.04
N LYS A 29 8.22 -1.09 19.95
CA LYS A 29 7.56 -2.27 20.52
C LYS A 29 7.25 -2.12 22.00
N ARG A 30 8.12 -1.43 22.79
CA ARG A 30 7.86 -1.16 24.21
C ARG A 30 6.64 -0.26 24.41
N THR A 31 6.47 0.74 23.54
CA THR A 31 5.30 1.63 23.57
C THR A 31 4.04 0.87 23.24
N LEU A 32 4.05 0.06 22.18
CA LEU A 32 2.91 -0.79 21.79
C LEU A 32 2.54 -1.79 22.89
N ALA A 33 3.52 -2.41 23.56
CA ALA A 33 3.27 -3.27 24.70
C ALA A 33 2.58 -2.54 25.86
N LYS A 34 3.02 -1.31 26.18
CA LYS A 34 2.38 -0.46 27.21
C LYS A 34 0.96 -0.08 26.83
N ILE A 35 0.69 0.23 25.56
CA ILE A 35 -0.66 0.53 25.08
C ILE A 35 -1.56 -0.68 25.30
N LYS A 36 -1.11 -1.86 24.87
CA LYS A 36 -1.84 -3.12 25.04
C LYS A 36 -2.13 -3.46 26.51
N GLU A 37 -1.19 -3.15 27.41
CA GLU A 37 -1.30 -3.43 28.85
C GLU A 37 -2.23 -2.41 29.56
N LYS A 38 -2.11 -1.12 29.21
CA LYS A 38 -2.67 -0.02 30.00
C LYS A 38 -3.93 0.59 29.42
N SER A 39 -4.30 0.25 28.19
CA SER A 39 -5.47 0.82 27.51
C SER A 39 -6.43 -0.27 27.03
N PRO A 40 -7.75 -0.06 27.19
CA PRO A 40 -8.77 -0.93 26.61
C PRO A 40 -8.96 -0.70 25.09
N THR A 41 -8.28 0.29 24.52
CA THR A 41 -8.36 0.64 23.09
C THR A 41 -8.13 -0.57 22.20
N LEU A 42 -9.05 -0.82 21.29
CA LEU A 42 -8.89 -1.84 20.25
C LEU A 42 -7.83 -1.35 19.24
N THR A 43 -6.73 -2.05 19.14
CA THR A 43 -5.64 -1.69 18.22
C THR A 43 -5.68 -2.56 16.97
N ILE A 44 -5.69 -1.93 15.81
CA ILE A 44 -5.75 -2.59 14.50
C ILE A 44 -4.47 -2.27 13.72
N TYR A 45 -3.73 -3.32 13.33
CA TYR A 45 -2.52 -3.18 12.52
C TYR A 45 -2.86 -3.43 11.05
N ILE A 46 -2.64 -2.44 10.21
CA ILE A 46 -2.87 -2.49 8.76
C ILE A 46 -1.54 -2.77 8.07
N CYS A 47 -1.44 -3.93 7.42
CA CYS A 47 -0.23 -4.40 6.75
C CYS A 47 -0.44 -4.34 5.23
N GLY A 48 0.04 -3.26 4.61
CA GLY A 48 -0.08 -3.04 3.16
C GLY A 48 0.82 -3.94 2.32
N ASP A 49 1.98 -4.31 2.86
CA ASP A 49 3.08 -4.91 2.10
C ASP A 49 3.43 -6.35 2.51
N ASP A 50 2.51 -7.08 3.11
CA ASP A 50 2.73 -8.46 3.58
C ASP A 50 3.09 -9.46 2.50
N SER A 51 2.92 -9.13 1.25
CA SER A 51 3.40 -9.98 0.14
C SER A 51 4.93 -10.17 0.19
N TRP A 52 5.67 -9.20 0.73
CA TRP A 52 7.12 -9.23 0.86
C TRP A 52 7.62 -8.87 2.27
N ASN A 53 6.91 -8.04 3.01
CA ASN A 53 7.36 -7.51 4.30
C ASN A 53 6.94 -8.36 5.50
N PHE A 54 6.15 -9.41 5.30
CA PHE A 54 5.67 -10.28 6.38
C PHE A 54 6.78 -10.80 7.27
N ASP A 55 7.83 -11.39 6.68
CA ASP A 55 8.93 -12.02 7.44
C ASP A 55 9.88 -11.00 8.05
N HIS A 56 10.04 -9.85 7.42
CA HIS A 56 10.97 -8.81 7.86
C HIS A 56 10.39 -7.95 8.98
N GLU A 57 9.10 -7.68 8.95
CA GLU A 57 8.50 -6.70 9.84
C GLU A 57 7.17 -7.17 10.44
N SER A 58 6.14 -7.40 9.61
CA SER A 58 4.76 -7.45 10.07
C SER A 58 4.51 -8.52 11.11
N LYS A 59 5.05 -9.74 10.95
CA LYS A 59 4.91 -10.82 11.93
C LYS A 59 5.50 -10.47 13.30
N HIS A 60 6.50 -9.59 13.36
CA HIS A 60 7.16 -9.19 14.60
C HIS A 60 6.41 -8.09 15.36
N PHE A 61 5.53 -7.36 14.67
CA PHE A 61 4.65 -6.37 15.27
C PHE A 61 3.27 -6.94 15.64
N ALA A 62 2.81 -7.95 14.93
CA ALA A 62 1.51 -8.60 15.14
C ALA A 62 1.15 -8.88 16.61
N PRO A 63 2.09 -9.34 17.50
CA PRO A 63 1.78 -9.63 18.91
C PRO A 63 1.25 -8.46 19.72
N TYR A 64 1.50 -7.25 19.28
CA TYR A 64 1.14 -6.02 20.01
C TYR A 64 -0.24 -5.48 19.67
N PHE A 65 -0.94 -6.09 18.71
CA PHE A 65 -2.22 -5.59 18.20
C PHE A 65 -3.37 -6.56 18.50
N SER A 66 -4.56 -5.98 18.61
CA SER A 66 -5.80 -6.73 18.84
C SER A 66 -6.29 -7.43 17.57
N TRP A 67 -6.12 -6.76 16.42
CA TRP A 67 -6.48 -7.25 15.10
C TRP A 67 -5.38 -6.95 14.09
N ILE A 68 -5.29 -7.80 13.08
CA ILE A 68 -4.41 -7.63 11.93
C ILE A 68 -5.27 -7.56 10.69
N VAL A 69 -5.05 -6.54 9.88
CA VAL A 69 -5.63 -6.37 8.56
C VAL A 69 -4.51 -6.43 7.55
N THR A 70 -4.54 -7.39 6.64
CA THR A 70 -3.52 -7.53 5.59
C THR A 70 -4.13 -7.28 4.22
N CYS A 71 -3.42 -6.53 3.38
CA CYS A 71 -3.80 -6.35 1.97
C CYS A 71 -3.42 -7.55 1.08
N TYR A 72 -2.75 -8.56 1.65
CA TYR A 72 -2.34 -9.77 0.95
C TYR A 72 -3.03 -11.00 1.53
N SER A 73 -4.01 -11.55 0.83
CA SER A 73 -4.80 -12.70 1.29
C SER A 73 -3.96 -13.93 1.65
N GLY A 74 -2.83 -14.13 0.94
CA GLY A 74 -1.87 -15.19 1.24
C GLY A 74 -1.21 -15.10 2.62
N ALA A 75 -1.19 -13.92 3.25
CA ALA A 75 -0.62 -13.75 4.59
C ALA A 75 -1.58 -14.22 5.70
N VAL A 76 -2.88 -14.31 5.45
CA VAL A 76 -3.86 -14.73 6.48
C VAL A 76 -3.52 -16.09 7.06
N GLY A 77 -3.22 -17.08 6.21
CA GLY A 77 -2.80 -18.41 6.64
C GLY A 77 -1.49 -18.39 7.44
N ARG A 78 -0.57 -17.50 7.05
CA ARG A 78 0.74 -17.36 7.74
C ARG A 78 0.57 -16.79 9.14
N TYR A 79 -0.28 -15.77 9.32
CA TYR A 79 -0.61 -15.22 10.65
C TYR A 79 -1.28 -16.28 11.52
N ARG A 80 -2.24 -17.04 10.97
CA ARG A 80 -2.94 -18.10 11.70
C ARG A 80 -1.98 -19.22 12.15
N ALA A 81 -1.02 -19.58 11.32
CA ALA A 81 0.03 -20.55 11.68
C ALA A 81 0.92 -20.07 12.85
N LEU A 82 1.03 -18.76 13.06
CA LEU A 82 1.71 -18.13 14.19
C LEU A 82 0.80 -17.95 15.42
N GLY A 83 -0.45 -18.44 15.37
CA GLY A 83 -1.40 -18.36 16.48
C GLY A 83 -2.29 -17.11 16.48
N TYR A 84 -2.21 -16.24 15.45
CA TYR A 84 -3.07 -15.06 15.36
C TYR A 84 -4.39 -15.41 14.68
N THR A 85 -5.47 -15.48 15.46
CA THR A 85 -6.81 -15.81 14.95
C THR A 85 -7.58 -14.59 14.47
N ARG A 86 -7.27 -13.40 15.03
CA ARG A 86 -7.91 -12.14 14.69
C ARG A 86 -7.20 -11.46 13.54
N VAL A 87 -7.30 -12.06 12.35
CA VAL A 87 -6.71 -11.58 11.10
C VAL A 87 -7.73 -11.64 9.97
N VAL A 88 -7.81 -10.55 9.21
CA VAL A 88 -8.67 -10.43 8.03
C VAL A 88 -7.85 -9.92 6.85
N SER A 89 -8.27 -10.31 5.64
CA SER A 89 -7.75 -9.73 4.41
C SER A 89 -8.68 -8.61 3.96
N TRP A 90 -8.09 -7.48 3.58
CA TRP A 90 -8.78 -6.33 3.05
C TRP A 90 -8.00 -5.76 1.87
N GLN A 91 -8.71 -5.40 0.82
CA GLN A 91 -8.11 -4.75 -0.35
C GLN A 91 -8.26 -3.23 -0.25
N SER A 92 -7.22 -2.51 -0.66
CA SER A 92 -7.30 -1.06 -0.79
C SER A 92 -8.38 -0.67 -1.79
N GLY A 93 -9.24 0.24 -1.40
CA GLY A 93 -10.29 0.80 -2.25
C GLY A 93 -9.83 2.06 -2.97
N ALA A 94 -10.64 2.49 -3.94
CA ALA A 94 -10.52 3.80 -4.56
C ALA A 94 -11.63 4.72 -4.06
N ASN A 95 -11.31 6.01 -3.86
CA ASN A 95 -12.33 7.01 -3.59
C ASN A 95 -13.08 7.33 -4.89
N THR A 96 -14.27 6.77 -5.03
CA THR A 96 -15.11 6.91 -6.24
C THR A 96 -15.73 8.29 -6.43
N ASP A 97 -15.70 9.16 -5.42
CA ASP A 97 -16.10 10.55 -5.56
C ASP A 97 -15.09 11.34 -6.42
N ILE A 98 -13.83 10.95 -6.35
CA ILE A 98 -12.73 11.58 -7.07
C ILE A 98 -12.33 10.73 -8.29
N LEU A 99 -12.09 9.43 -8.09
CA LEU A 99 -11.64 8.51 -9.12
C LEU A 99 -12.85 7.88 -9.82
N LYS A 100 -13.32 8.52 -10.88
CA LYS A 100 -14.48 8.09 -11.67
C LYS A 100 -14.23 8.31 -13.16
N PRO A 101 -14.81 7.47 -14.03
CA PRO A 101 -14.67 7.65 -15.45
C PRO A 101 -15.14 9.03 -15.92
N LEU A 102 -14.30 9.76 -16.64
CA LEU A 102 -14.66 11.01 -17.26
C LEU A 102 -15.08 10.76 -18.72
N ARG A 103 -16.09 11.53 -19.18
CA ARG A 103 -16.51 11.50 -20.60
C ARG A 103 -15.60 12.42 -21.43
N VAL A 104 -14.41 11.93 -21.73
CA VAL A 104 -13.36 12.65 -22.49
C VAL A 104 -12.87 11.79 -23.66
N PRO A 105 -12.34 12.40 -24.73
CA PRO A 105 -11.72 11.66 -25.82
C PRO A 105 -10.58 10.74 -25.34
N LYS A 106 -10.42 9.58 -25.96
CA LYS A 106 -9.31 8.66 -25.73
C LYS A 106 -8.14 8.99 -26.64
N ASP A 107 -7.40 10.05 -26.30
CA ASP A 107 -6.30 10.60 -27.09
C ASP A 107 -4.89 10.19 -26.62
N ILE A 108 -4.83 9.43 -25.52
CA ILE A 108 -3.59 8.81 -25.01
C ILE A 108 -3.63 7.32 -25.34
N ASP A 109 -2.65 6.80 -26.08
CA ASP A 109 -2.63 5.37 -26.42
C ASP A 109 -2.35 4.52 -25.18
N VAL A 110 -1.25 4.80 -24.47
CA VAL A 110 -0.85 4.09 -23.27
C VAL A 110 -0.40 5.08 -22.21
N SER A 111 -0.81 4.85 -20.97
CA SER A 111 -0.28 5.59 -19.81
C SER A 111 0.27 4.65 -18.72
N PHE A 112 1.23 5.18 -17.96
CA PHE A 112 1.68 4.61 -16.71
C PHE A 112 1.80 5.74 -15.66
N LEU A 113 1.10 5.56 -14.54
CA LEU A 113 1.12 6.51 -13.42
C LEU A 113 1.66 5.81 -12.19
N GLY A 114 2.83 6.22 -11.71
CA GLY A 114 3.48 5.64 -10.54
C GLY A 114 4.95 6.01 -10.45
N THR A 115 5.57 5.73 -9.33
CA THR A 115 6.99 6.03 -9.08
C THR A 115 7.88 5.29 -10.08
N TRP A 116 8.92 5.96 -10.57
CA TRP A 116 9.94 5.35 -11.40
C TRP A 116 10.69 4.25 -10.64
N GLY A 117 11.13 3.26 -11.35
CA GLY A 117 12.04 2.21 -10.88
C GLY A 117 12.59 1.43 -12.07
N PRO A 118 13.77 0.77 -11.94
CA PRO A 118 14.42 0.14 -13.08
C PRO A 118 13.52 -0.81 -13.90
N PRO A 119 12.72 -1.72 -13.30
CA PRO A 119 11.83 -2.57 -14.06
C PRO A 119 10.74 -1.81 -14.82
N ARG A 120 10.18 -0.76 -14.20
CA ARG A 120 9.15 0.09 -14.80
C ARG A 120 9.73 0.92 -15.95
N GLY A 121 10.92 1.51 -15.72
CA GLY A 121 11.66 2.24 -16.74
C GLY A 121 11.92 1.37 -17.97
N LYS A 122 12.45 0.16 -17.76
CA LYS A 122 12.70 -0.80 -18.84
C LYS A 122 11.44 -1.13 -19.63
N THR A 123 10.32 -1.40 -18.95
CA THR A 123 9.05 -1.69 -19.62
C THR A 123 8.59 -0.53 -20.50
N VAL A 124 8.66 0.69 -19.98
CA VAL A 124 8.29 1.91 -20.74
C VAL A 124 9.21 2.11 -21.92
N ASP A 125 10.52 1.92 -21.76
CA ASP A 125 11.50 2.07 -22.83
C ASP A 125 11.30 1.01 -23.93
N ASP A 126 11.00 -0.22 -23.56
CA ASP A 126 10.74 -1.30 -24.53
C ASP A 126 9.46 -1.01 -25.35
N LEU A 127 8.41 -0.48 -24.71
CA LEU A 127 7.19 -0.05 -25.41
C LEU A 127 7.47 1.12 -26.38
N ARG A 128 8.26 2.10 -25.95
CA ARG A 128 8.64 3.23 -26.81
C ARG A 128 9.49 2.79 -28.01
N LYS A 129 10.44 1.86 -27.81
CA LYS A 129 11.20 1.26 -28.90
C LYS A 129 10.33 0.50 -29.88
N ALA A 130 9.23 -0.06 -29.43
CA ALA A 130 8.23 -0.70 -30.29
C ALA A 130 7.27 0.30 -30.97
N GLY A 131 7.53 1.61 -30.87
CA GLY A 131 6.74 2.66 -31.52
C GLY A 131 5.48 3.05 -30.74
N ILE A 132 5.31 2.57 -29.51
CA ILE A 132 4.13 2.90 -28.69
C ILE A 132 4.43 4.17 -27.89
N ASN A 133 3.55 5.18 -28.05
CA ASN A 133 3.65 6.40 -27.27
C ASN A 133 3.09 6.16 -25.85
N VAL A 134 3.95 6.22 -24.84
CA VAL A 134 3.60 6.02 -23.44
C VAL A 134 3.72 7.32 -22.66
N VAL A 135 2.59 7.81 -22.16
CA VAL A 135 2.54 8.93 -21.19
C VAL A 135 2.88 8.39 -19.80
N VAL A 136 3.90 8.96 -19.16
CA VAL A 136 4.32 8.57 -17.80
C VAL A 136 4.28 9.77 -16.87
N ARG A 137 3.84 9.55 -15.61
CA ARG A 137 3.87 10.51 -14.50
C ARG A 137 4.15 9.79 -13.18
N GLY A 138 4.74 10.50 -12.25
CA GLY A 138 5.07 10.03 -10.91
C GLY A 138 6.49 10.42 -10.48
N ASN A 139 6.83 10.15 -9.23
CA ASN A 139 8.15 10.46 -8.70
C ASN A 139 9.25 9.74 -9.49
N GLY A 140 10.33 10.44 -9.79
CA GLY A 140 11.47 9.93 -10.55
C GLY A 140 11.30 9.94 -12.07
N TRP A 141 10.12 10.28 -12.61
CA TRP A 141 9.92 10.54 -14.04
C TRP A 141 10.13 12.02 -14.37
N PRO A 142 10.58 12.37 -15.60
CA PRO A 142 10.80 13.77 -15.99
C PRO A 142 9.57 14.65 -15.81
N GLY A 143 8.36 14.10 -15.99
CA GLY A 143 7.10 14.82 -15.84
C GLY A 143 6.63 14.99 -14.39
N GLY A 144 7.36 14.45 -13.42
CA GLY A 144 7.04 14.56 -12.00
C GLY A 144 5.72 13.90 -11.58
N GLY A 145 5.33 14.15 -10.32
CA GLY A 145 4.05 13.72 -9.77
C GLY A 145 2.89 14.53 -10.32
N VAL A 146 1.68 14.02 -10.16
CA VAL A 146 0.43 14.67 -10.57
C VAL A 146 -0.55 14.70 -9.40
N SER A 147 -1.48 15.65 -9.42
CA SER A 147 -2.63 15.67 -8.53
C SER A 147 -3.54 14.46 -8.78
N LEU A 148 -4.40 14.13 -7.82
CA LEU A 148 -5.36 13.04 -7.98
C LEU A 148 -6.37 13.31 -9.11
N GLU A 149 -6.72 14.57 -9.33
CA GLU A 149 -7.57 15.01 -10.43
C GLU A 149 -6.89 14.82 -11.79
N GLU A 150 -5.63 15.23 -11.93
CA GLU A 150 -4.84 15.02 -13.15
C GLU A 150 -4.61 13.53 -13.41
N TRP A 151 -4.36 12.73 -12.35
CA TRP A 151 -4.32 11.27 -12.44
C TRP A 151 -5.59 10.71 -13.08
N ASN A 152 -6.76 11.08 -12.52
CA ASN A 152 -8.05 10.63 -13.04
C ASN A 152 -8.28 11.06 -14.51
N ASN A 153 -7.85 12.27 -14.86
CA ASN A 153 -7.93 12.79 -16.24
C ASN A 153 -7.06 11.96 -17.20
N ILE A 154 -5.80 11.71 -16.85
CA ILE A 154 -4.87 10.93 -17.70
C ILE A 154 -5.41 9.51 -17.90
N ILE A 155 -5.86 8.84 -16.85
CA ILE A 155 -6.44 7.48 -16.96
C ILE A 155 -7.70 7.49 -17.82
N SER A 156 -8.56 8.49 -17.63
CA SER A 156 -9.80 8.60 -18.41
C SER A 156 -9.55 8.84 -19.89
N ARG A 157 -8.48 9.55 -20.25
CA ARG A 157 -8.05 9.80 -21.65
C ARG A 157 -7.26 8.63 -22.25
N SER A 158 -6.79 7.70 -21.43
CA SER A 158 -5.97 6.59 -21.93
C SER A 158 -6.82 5.46 -22.50
N LYS A 159 -6.39 4.92 -23.66
CA LYS A 159 -6.93 3.67 -24.21
C LYS A 159 -6.52 2.49 -23.34
N ILE A 160 -5.24 2.49 -22.86
CA ILE A 160 -4.68 1.49 -21.97
C ILE A 160 -3.93 2.20 -20.83
N SER A 161 -4.24 1.86 -19.59
CA SER A 161 -3.45 2.26 -18.42
C SER A 161 -2.72 1.05 -17.84
N LEU A 162 -1.39 1.16 -17.77
CA LEU A 162 -0.56 0.08 -17.23
C LEU A 162 -0.60 0.09 -15.70
N CYS A 163 -0.71 -1.09 -15.12
CA CYS A 163 -0.52 -1.32 -13.69
C CYS A 163 0.76 -2.14 -13.48
N LEU A 164 1.89 -1.45 -13.30
CA LEU A 164 3.19 -2.08 -13.12
C LEU A 164 3.54 -2.08 -11.63
N ASN A 165 3.27 -3.20 -10.96
CA ASN A 165 3.67 -3.39 -9.58
C ASN A 165 5.18 -3.58 -9.50
N GLN A 166 5.81 -2.92 -8.54
CA GLN A 166 7.24 -3.10 -8.26
C GLN A 166 7.35 -4.11 -7.11
N ALA A 167 7.74 -5.34 -7.46
CA ALA A 167 8.16 -6.30 -6.46
C ALA A 167 9.63 -6.06 -6.09
N PRO A 168 10.02 -6.23 -4.83
CA PRO A 168 11.43 -6.34 -4.46
C PRO A 168 12.11 -7.44 -5.28
N PHE A 169 13.41 -7.28 -5.56
CA PHE A 169 14.19 -8.16 -6.46
C PHE A 169 14.13 -9.66 -6.15
N TYR A 170 13.78 -10.02 -4.91
CA TYR A 170 13.68 -11.41 -4.45
C TYR A 170 12.28 -12.02 -4.59
N LEU A 171 11.29 -11.24 -5.00
CA LEU A 171 9.94 -11.76 -5.24
C LEU A 171 9.76 -12.10 -6.72
N ASN A 172 9.41 -13.36 -6.98
CA ASN A 172 9.10 -13.83 -8.31
C ASN A 172 7.82 -13.13 -8.81
N TRP A 173 7.87 -12.46 -9.96
CA TRP A 173 6.78 -11.71 -10.60
C TRP A 173 5.43 -12.42 -10.65
N ARG A 174 5.46 -13.77 -10.60
CA ARG A 174 4.26 -14.61 -10.68
C ARG A 174 3.31 -14.51 -9.48
N SER A 175 3.79 -13.98 -8.36
CA SER A 175 2.99 -13.88 -7.13
C SER A 175 2.17 -12.59 -6.99
N ILE A 176 2.44 -11.57 -7.81
CA ILE A 176 1.81 -10.23 -7.70
C ILE A 176 0.83 -9.97 -8.85
N ALA A 177 0.89 -10.72 -9.93
CA ALA A 177 0.14 -10.48 -11.16
C ALA A 177 -1.27 -11.10 -11.19
N ARG A 178 -1.87 -11.41 -10.06
CA ARG A 178 -3.24 -11.94 -10.00
C ARG A 178 -4.07 -11.10 -9.02
N LEU A 179 -4.55 -10.02 -9.53
CA LEU A 179 -5.77 -9.36 -9.07
C LEU A 179 -6.81 -9.47 -10.16
#